data_2b516c34e59b879b7bc534e8efb79081
#
_entry.id   2b516c34e59b879b7bc534e8efb79081
#
_cell.length_a   1.000
_cell.length_b   1.000
_cell.length_c   1.000
_cell.angle_alpha   90.00
_cell.angle_beta   90.00
_cell.angle_gamma   90.00
#
_symmetry.space_group_name_H-M   'P 1'
#
loop_
_entity.id
_entity.type
_entity.pdbx_description
1 polymer ?
#
loop_
_entity_poly.entity_id
_entity_poly.type
_entity_poly.pdbx_seq_one_letter_code
_entity_poly.pdbx_strand_id
1 'polypeptide(L)'
;MKKSILSLLLACFLQINLAFAQNVMKGVVSDANGPLVGVVIHDKDNAKGTTSDMSGKYALNGAESGHTIEFRYLGYVTETVVWDGKSVVNIKLKEDAVQLEETVVIGYGSVKKKDLTGAVGVINSSLIEKQSTSQLSQSLQGLIPGLTVTRSSSMPGASATVQVRGVTTMSDSSPLILVDGMMVSSLDNIASEDVQQITVLKDAASASIYGARAAAGVILITTKEATEGQLSIGYNGEISLSSPTEFPKFLTDPYHYMTMYNEWSWNDAGNPAGGEFANYSQDYIDNYATNNRYDPIQYPIYDWKDAILSNTAMRHKHNLTMTYGNKVIKSHTSATYENADAIYKGSNHERISIRSRNNLKISDKLSGSIDFSVRYATKNDPTSGSPIRAAYMYPSIYLGLYPDGRVGPGKDGSLSNTLAALLEGGEKKTVSNTMTGKFSLSYKPIKDLTLTANLTPTVGTVSIKEMKKAIPVYDLSLIHISE
;
A
#
# COMPACT_ATOMS: atom_id res chain seq x y z
N MET A 1 51.91 -51.93 21.61
CA MET A 1 52.07 -51.09 20.38
C MET A 1 50.76 -50.43 19.87
N LYS A 2 49.60 -51.11 19.81
CA LYS A 2 48.33 -50.46 19.26
C LYS A 2 47.79 -49.36 20.15
N LYS A 3 47.91 -49.41 21.49
CA LYS A 3 47.44 -48.37 22.42
C LYS A 3 48.31 -47.10 22.41
N SER A 4 49.59 -47.23 22.14
CA SER A 4 50.53 -46.09 22.09
C SER A 4 50.37 -45.25 20.78
N ILE A 5 49.97 -45.93 19.67
CA ILE A 5 49.72 -45.26 18.41
C ILE A 5 48.37 -44.47 18.46
N LEU A 6 47.38 -44.99 19.17
CA LEU A 6 46.08 -44.36 19.33
C LEU A 6 46.21 -43.09 20.22
N SER A 7 47.05 -43.13 21.31
CA SER A 7 47.33 -41.94 22.14
C SER A 7 48.13 -40.87 21.37
N LEU A 8 49.03 -41.27 20.49
CA LEU A 8 49.81 -40.34 19.67
C LEU A 8 48.92 -39.63 18.62
N LEU A 9 48.02 -40.39 17.98
CA LEU A 9 47.03 -39.88 17.04
C LEU A 9 46.05 -38.92 17.74
N LEU A 10 45.60 -39.24 18.95
CA LEU A 10 44.72 -38.40 19.73
C LEU A 10 45.39 -37.11 20.18
N ALA A 11 46.71 -37.18 20.55
CA ALA A 11 47.50 -36.00 20.89
C ALA A 11 47.80 -35.10 19.67
N CYS A 12 48.00 -35.67 18.47
CA CYS A 12 48.10 -34.87 17.24
C CYS A 12 46.76 -34.23 16.83
N PHE A 13 45.64 -34.92 17.04
CA PHE A 13 44.32 -34.31 16.78
C PHE A 13 43.96 -33.16 17.75
N LEU A 14 44.44 -33.23 19.00
CA LEU A 14 44.24 -32.14 19.97
C LEU A 14 45.10 -30.90 19.67
N GLN A 15 46.25 -31.10 19.01
CA GLN A 15 47.14 -29.97 18.68
C GLN A 15 46.71 -29.21 17.40
N ILE A 16 45.92 -29.80 16.51
CA ILE A 16 45.44 -29.14 15.31
C ILE A 16 44.33 -28.12 15.62
N ASN A 17 43.64 -28.23 16.75
CA ASN A 17 42.62 -27.26 17.15
C ASN A 17 43.14 -25.97 17.83
N LEU A 18 44.45 -25.85 18.07
CA LEU A 18 45.05 -24.66 18.71
C LEU A 18 45.68 -23.66 17.69
N ALA A 19 45.64 -23.98 16.39
CA ALA A 19 46.33 -23.15 15.37
C ALA A 19 45.40 -22.19 14.61
N PHE A 20 44.07 -22.18 14.88
CA PHE A 20 43.16 -21.18 14.35
C PHE A 20 42.66 -20.23 15.45
N ALA A 21 43.57 -19.52 16.07
CA ALA A 21 43.18 -18.26 16.72
C ALA A 21 42.83 -17.29 15.57
N GLN A 22 41.58 -17.37 15.09
CA GLN A 22 41.05 -16.37 14.18
C GLN A 22 41.14 -15.01 14.90
N ASN A 23 41.87 -14.06 14.31
CA ASN A 23 41.88 -12.68 14.75
C ASN A 23 40.47 -12.15 14.66
N VAL A 24 39.75 -12.02 15.77
CA VAL A 24 38.39 -11.54 15.85
C VAL A 24 38.43 -10.19 16.54
N MET A 25 38.06 -9.15 15.79
CA MET A 25 37.84 -7.82 16.33
C MET A 25 36.38 -7.77 16.84
N LYS A 26 36.23 -7.50 18.13
CA LYS A 26 34.92 -7.39 18.79
C LYS A 26 34.77 -6.01 19.42
N GLY A 27 33.56 -5.61 19.71
CA GLY A 27 33.29 -4.37 20.43
C GLY A 27 31.83 -3.99 20.48
N VAL A 28 31.58 -2.81 20.94
CA VAL A 28 30.25 -2.19 20.97
C VAL A 28 30.30 -0.90 20.18
N VAL A 29 29.33 -0.71 19.30
CA VAL A 29 29.09 0.56 18.64
C VAL A 29 27.95 1.26 19.35
N SER A 30 28.17 2.51 19.73
CA SER A 30 27.21 3.34 20.47
C SER A 30 27.21 4.78 19.98
N ASP A 31 26.21 5.54 20.38
CA ASP A 31 26.18 6.99 20.26
C ASP A 31 26.11 7.69 21.65
N ALA A 32 25.55 8.89 21.70
CA ALA A 32 25.34 9.62 22.96
C ALA A 32 24.16 9.07 23.75
N ASN A 33 23.22 8.35 23.10
CA ASN A 33 21.95 7.90 23.65
C ASN A 33 21.97 6.39 24.01
N GLY A 34 22.96 5.63 23.49
CA GLY A 34 23.09 4.21 23.80
C GLY A 34 23.68 3.34 22.67
N PRO A 35 23.54 2.01 22.76
CA PRO A 35 24.03 1.08 21.75
C PRO A 35 23.29 1.23 20.41
N LEU A 36 24.01 1.18 19.29
CA LEU A 36 23.44 1.27 17.94
C LEU A 36 23.33 -0.12 17.31
N VAL A 37 22.12 -0.44 16.84
CA VAL A 37 21.76 -1.70 16.17
C VAL A 37 21.91 -1.55 14.67
N GLY A 38 22.49 -2.56 13.99
CA GLY A 38 22.55 -2.58 12.52
C GLY A 38 23.61 -1.69 11.91
N VAL A 39 24.60 -1.23 12.69
CA VAL A 39 25.76 -0.55 12.15
C VAL A 39 26.53 -1.52 11.26
N VAL A 40 26.84 -1.12 10.05
CA VAL A 40 27.67 -1.89 9.10
C VAL A 40 29.14 -1.66 9.42
N ILE A 41 29.86 -2.73 9.72
CA ILE A 41 31.30 -2.75 9.97
C ILE A 41 31.95 -3.47 8.79
N HIS A 42 32.80 -2.77 8.08
CA HIS A 42 33.43 -3.25 6.85
C HIS A 42 34.93 -3.07 6.87
N ASP A 43 35.67 -4.15 6.58
CA ASP A 43 37.11 -4.12 6.36
C ASP A 43 37.40 -3.74 4.91
N LYS A 44 37.99 -2.57 4.68
CA LYS A 44 38.27 -2.04 3.33
C LYS A 44 39.32 -2.84 2.57
N ASP A 45 40.19 -3.51 3.30
CA ASP A 45 41.39 -4.14 2.72
C ASP A 45 41.13 -5.59 2.29
N ASN A 46 40.08 -6.28 2.87
CA ASN A 46 39.77 -7.67 2.52
C ASN A 46 38.29 -7.96 2.22
N ALA A 47 37.49 -6.92 2.06
CA ALA A 47 36.04 -6.99 1.73
C ALA A 47 35.21 -7.83 2.71
N LYS A 48 35.65 -8.08 3.95
CA LYS A 48 34.88 -8.75 5.00
C LYS A 48 34.04 -7.73 5.77
N GLY A 49 32.88 -8.15 6.23
CA GLY A 49 31.99 -7.26 6.97
C GLY A 49 31.10 -8.00 7.98
N THR A 50 30.53 -7.25 8.90
CA THR A 50 29.55 -7.69 9.88
C THR A 50 28.62 -6.55 10.23
N THR A 51 27.58 -6.81 11.04
CA THR A 51 26.67 -5.80 11.56
C THR A 51 26.56 -5.90 13.07
N SER A 52 26.27 -4.78 13.75
CA SER A 52 26.02 -4.77 15.18
C SER A 52 24.65 -5.37 15.52
N ASP A 53 24.57 -6.08 16.65
CA ASP A 53 23.36 -6.71 17.17
C ASP A 53 22.47 -5.71 17.97
N MET A 54 21.38 -6.21 18.57
CA MET A 54 20.43 -5.41 19.36
C MET A 54 21.07 -4.71 20.59
N SER A 55 22.24 -5.16 21.03
CA SER A 55 23.03 -4.57 22.13
C SER A 55 24.18 -3.70 21.61
N GLY A 56 24.22 -3.41 20.30
CA GLY A 56 25.31 -2.70 19.66
C GLY A 56 26.60 -3.50 19.52
N LYS A 57 26.64 -4.78 19.90
CA LYS A 57 27.83 -5.63 19.85
C LYS A 57 28.08 -6.12 18.44
N TYR A 58 29.36 -6.20 18.08
CA TYR A 58 29.78 -6.76 16.80
C TYR A 58 30.97 -7.71 16.96
N ALA A 59 31.16 -8.59 15.99
CA ALA A 59 32.31 -9.45 15.85
C ALA A 59 32.72 -9.53 14.37
N LEU A 60 33.87 -8.99 14.01
CA LEU A 60 34.43 -9.05 12.68
C LEU A 60 35.54 -10.11 12.67
N ASN A 61 35.30 -11.18 11.90
CA ASN A 61 36.22 -12.31 11.80
C ASN A 61 37.21 -12.11 10.65
N GLY A 62 38.47 -12.41 10.89
CA GLY A 62 39.55 -12.44 9.89
C GLY A 62 40.00 -11.06 9.41
N ALA A 63 39.86 -10.03 10.21
CA ALA A 63 40.56 -8.78 10.05
C ALA A 63 42.05 -8.98 10.44
N GLU A 64 42.96 -8.23 9.84
CA GLU A 64 44.38 -8.28 10.13
C GLU A 64 44.84 -6.93 10.71
N SER A 65 45.85 -6.98 11.57
CA SER A 65 46.42 -5.74 12.15
C SER A 65 46.98 -4.86 11.04
N GLY A 66 46.61 -3.58 11.05
CA GLY A 66 46.95 -2.62 10.01
C GLY A 66 45.82 -2.36 9.00
N HIS A 67 44.74 -3.20 9.00
CA HIS A 67 43.61 -2.99 8.14
C HIS A 67 42.77 -1.78 8.57
N THR A 68 42.14 -1.14 7.59
CA THR A 68 41.24 -0.01 7.80
C THR A 68 39.81 -0.51 7.92
N ILE A 69 39.26 -0.42 9.12
CA ILE A 69 37.87 -0.84 9.42
C ILE A 69 36.97 0.38 9.40
N GLU A 70 35.91 0.31 8.62
CA GLU A 70 34.92 1.37 8.44
C GLU A 70 33.61 1.01 9.14
N PHE A 71 33.07 1.97 9.91
CA PHE A 71 31.81 1.88 10.61
C PHE A 71 30.83 2.85 9.96
N ARG A 72 29.76 2.30 9.34
CA ARG A 72 28.73 3.07 8.67
C ARG A 72 27.37 2.86 9.31
N TYR A 73 26.68 3.94 9.56
CA TYR A 73 25.28 3.90 10.00
C TYR A 73 24.53 5.08 9.41
N LEU A 74 23.27 4.85 9.04
CA LEU A 74 22.45 5.89 8.42
C LEU A 74 22.19 7.03 9.42
N GLY A 75 22.51 8.26 9.05
CA GLY A 75 22.38 9.44 9.92
C GLY A 75 23.59 9.68 10.84
N TYR A 76 24.69 8.96 10.65
CA TYR A 76 25.92 9.12 11.44
C TYR A 76 27.14 9.35 10.55
N VAL A 77 28.11 10.11 11.04
CA VAL A 77 29.39 10.30 10.38
C VAL A 77 30.10 8.95 10.31
N THR A 78 30.52 8.56 9.11
CA THR A 78 31.29 7.34 8.91
C THR A 78 32.61 7.44 9.67
N GLU A 79 32.87 6.51 10.59
CA GLU A 79 34.13 6.44 11.35
C GLU A 79 35.02 5.37 10.75
N THR A 80 36.32 5.69 10.62
CA THR A 80 37.31 4.75 10.12
C THR A 80 38.42 4.58 11.15
N VAL A 81 38.76 3.33 11.46
CA VAL A 81 39.78 2.98 12.43
C VAL A 81 40.79 2.02 11.81
N VAL A 82 42.06 2.33 11.91
CA VAL A 82 43.14 1.36 11.59
C VAL A 82 43.26 0.41 12.78
N TRP A 83 42.98 -0.87 12.54
CA TRP A 83 43.00 -1.86 13.60
C TRP A 83 44.41 -2.20 14.06
N ASP A 84 44.68 -2.02 15.34
CA ASP A 84 46.00 -2.25 15.97
C ASP A 84 46.16 -3.69 16.52
N GLY A 85 45.27 -4.61 16.18
CA GLY A 85 45.26 -6.01 16.64
C GLY A 85 44.62 -6.24 18.02
N LYS A 86 44.05 -5.21 18.65
CA LYS A 86 43.30 -5.38 19.92
C LYS A 86 42.01 -6.15 19.68
N SER A 87 41.75 -7.13 20.55
CA SER A 87 40.57 -7.97 20.46
C SER A 87 39.24 -7.23 20.74
N VAL A 88 39.28 -6.08 21.45
CA VAL A 88 38.07 -5.30 21.79
C VAL A 88 38.31 -3.85 21.38
N VAL A 89 37.44 -3.36 20.47
CA VAL A 89 37.45 -1.97 20.00
C VAL A 89 36.02 -1.44 20.08
N ASN A 90 35.79 -0.49 20.98
CA ASN A 90 34.49 0.18 21.10
C ASN A 90 34.50 1.48 20.33
N ILE A 91 33.45 1.71 19.54
CA ILE A 91 33.33 2.88 18.69
C ILE A 91 32.10 3.70 19.12
N LYS A 92 32.30 5.00 19.22
CA LYS A 92 31.24 5.95 19.45
C LYS A 92 31.02 6.76 18.19
N LEU A 93 29.93 6.47 17.47
CA LEU A 93 29.54 7.24 16.28
C LEU A 93 28.96 8.58 16.73
N LYS A 94 29.30 9.61 15.98
CA LYS A 94 28.68 10.92 16.11
C LYS A 94 27.53 11.01 15.12
N GLU A 95 26.37 11.44 15.61
CA GLU A 95 25.30 11.81 14.68
C GLU A 95 25.88 12.78 13.66
N ASP A 96 25.62 12.49 12.40
CA ASP A 96 25.93 13.43 11.34
C ASP A 96 25.00 14.63 11.54
N ALA A 97 25.51 15.64 12.26
CA ALA A 97 24.82 16.91 12.48
C ALA A 97 24.74 17.75 11.20
N VAL A 98 25.28 17.29 10.09
CA VAL A 98 24.69 17.55 8.80
C VAL A 98 23.34 16.82 8.80
N GLN A 99 22.35 17.37 9.57
CA GLN A 99 20.96 17.21 9.16
C GLN A 99 21.02 17.27 7.65
N LEU A 100 20.58 16.20 7.00
CA LEU A 100 20.17 16.27 5.61
C LEU A 100 19.25 17.49 5.59
N GLU A 101 19.82 18.66 5.21
CA GLU A 101 19.05 19.90 5.15
C GLU A 101 17.92 19.52 4.22
N GLU A 102 16.73 19.27 4.80
CA GLU A 102 15.56 18.82 4.05
C GLU A 102 15.38 19.80 2.92
N THR A 103 15.86 19.39 1.77
CA THR A 103 15.78 20.17 0.55
C THR A 103 14.41 19.94 -0.01
N VAL A 104 13.59 20.94 -0.07
CA VAL A 104 12.24 20.88 -0.61
C VAL A 104 12.32 21.33 -2.07
N VAL A 105 11.88 20.49 -2.97
CA VAL A 105 11.72 20.86 -4.37
C VAL A 105 10.52 21.78 -4.48
N ILE A 106 10.73 23.03 -4.89
CA ILE A 106 9.67 24.01 -5.14
C ILE A 106 9.82 24.51 -6.57
N GLY A 107 8.77 24.36 -7.36
CA GLY A 107 8.77 24.80 -8.76
C GLY A 107 9.83 24.12 -9.59
N TYR A 108 10.75 24.89 -10.07
CA TYR A 108 11.85 24.44 -10.93
C TYR A 108 13.20 24.37 -10.21
N GLY A 109 13.20 24.53 -8.87
CA GLY A 109 14.41 24.52 -8.05
C GLY A 109 14.21 23.79 -6.72
N SER A 110 15.31 23.59 -6.01
CA SER A 110 15.31 23.05 -4.66
C SER A 110 15.73 24.15 -3.68
N VAL A 111 14.96 24.33 -2.61
CA VAL A 111 15.22 25.32 -1.55
C VAL A 111 15.30 24.58 -0.23
N LYS A 112 16.17 25.02 0.67
CA LYS A 112 16.23 24.41 2.01
C LYS A 112 14.93 24.69 2.75
N LYS A 113 14.39 23.68 3.43
CA LYS A 113 13.12 23.80 4.19
C LYS A 113 13.10 25.00 5.15
N LYS A 114 14.24 25.29 5.77
CA LYS A 114 14.42 26.44 6.67
C LYS A 114 14.29 27.81 5.98
N ASP A 115 14.55 27.88 4.67
CA ASP A 115 14.50 29.10 3.88
C ASP A 115 13.10 29.33 3.28
N LEU A 116 12.15 28.42 3.55
CA LEU A 116 10.77 28.53 3.11
C LEU A 116 9.99 29.40 4.07
N THR A 117 9.53 30.56 3.61
CA THR A 117 8.66 31.46 4.35
C THR A 117 7.18 31.02 4.37
N GLY A 118 6.82 30.02 3.55
CA GLY A 118 5.46 29.53 3.38
C GLY A 118 5.10 28.31 4.25
N ALA A 119 3.79 28.06 4.41
CA ALA A 119 3.26 26.89 5.11
C ALA A 119 3.41 25.63 4.27
N VAL A 120 4.52 24.91 4.44
CA VAL A 120 4.86 23.70 3.71
C VAL A 120 4.78 22.47 4.61
N GLY A 121 4.12 21.40 4.13
CA GLY A 121 4.14 20.09 4.77
C GLY A 121 5.03 19.13 3.98
N VAL A 122 5.87 18.37 4.67
CA VAL A 122 6.77 17.40 4.04
C VAL A 122 6.57 16.02 4.66
N ILE A 123 6.52 14.99 3.82
CA ILE A 123 6.46 13.57 4.21
C ILE A 123 7.57 12.83 3.49
N ASN A 124 8.32 12.03 4.23
CA ASN A 124 9.35 11.16 3.69
C ASN A 124 8.80 9.76 3.37
N SER A 125 9.46 9.03 2.48
CA SER A 125 9.09 7.68 2.03
C SER A 125 8.81 6.72 3.18
N SER A 126 9.58 6.77 4.26
CA SER A 126 9.44 5.87 5.41
C SER A 126 8.09 5.95 6.12
N LEU A 127 7.44 7.12 6.12
CA LEU A 127 6.10 7.30 6.67
C LEU A 127 5.01 6.78 5.72
N ILE A 128 5.23 6.94 4.41
CA ILE A 128 4.30 6.49 3.36
C ILE A 128 4.29 4.95 3.33
N GLU A 129 5.46 4.33 3.34
CA GLU A 129 5.62 2.87 3.31
C GLU A 129 4.98 2.18 4.52
N LYS A 130 5.07 2.80 5.71
CA LYS A 130 4.44 2.29 6.94
C LYS A 130 2.91 2.24 6.88
N GLN A 131 2.26 3.03 6.02
CA GLN A 131 0.80 3.06 5.91
C GLN A 131 0.22 1.81 5.23
N SER A 132 1.04 1.05 4.49
CA SER A 132 0.64 -0.22 3.86
C SER A 132 -0.70 -0.16 3.13
N THR A 133 -0.94 0.91 2.36
CA THR A 133 -2.17 1.10 1.59
C THR A 133 -1.99 0.73 0.13
N SER A 134 -3.08 0.40 -0.57
CA SER A 134 -3.07 0.09 -2.01
C SER A 134 -2.84 1.32 -2.88
N GLN A 135 -3.34 2.48 -2.47
CA GLN A 135 -3.29 3.72 -3.24
C GLN A 135 -2.50 4.79 -2.50
N LEU A 136 -1.66 5.54 -3.23
CA LEU A 136 -0.87 6.63 -2.65
C LEU A 136 -1.74 7.73 -2.02
N SER A 137 -2.89 8.04 -2.62
CA SER A 137 -3.83 9.01 -2.05
C SER A 137 -4.30 8.63 -0.65
N GLN A 138 -4.50 7.34 -0.39
CA GLN A 138 -4.93 6.82 0.92
C GLN A 138 -3.82 6.88 1.96
N SER A 139 -2.55 6.69 1.56
CA SER A 139 -1.42 6.71 2.49
C SER A 139 -1.13 8.08 3.11
N LEU A 140 -1.70 9.15 2.53
CA LEU A 140 -1.51 10.51 3.03
C LEU A 140 -2.42 10.87 4.21
N GLN A 141 -3.37 10.01 4.55
CA GLN A 141 -4.35 10.30 5.60
C GLN A 141 -3.68 10.49 6.97
N GLY A 142 -3.91 11.65 7.59
CA GLY A 142 -3.39 11.96 8.92
C GLY A 142 -1.91 12.32 8.98
N LEU A 143 -1.18 12.33 7.85
CA LEU A 143 0.27 12.57 7.86
C LEU A 143 0.65 14.06 7.81
N ILE A 144 -0.21 14.92 7.26
CA ILE A 144 0.07 16.35 7.14
C ILE A 144 -1.06 17.19 7.73
N PRO A 145 -0.80 18.08 8.69
CA PRO A 145 -1.79 19.04 9.16
C PRO A 145 -2.30 19.94 8.01
N GLY A 146 -3.64 20.07 7.87
CA GLY A 146 -4.26 20.84 6.80
C GLY A 146 -4.37 20.13 5.45
N LEU A 147 -4.03 18.82 5.39
CA LEU A 147 -4.37 17.94 4.29
C LEU A 147 -5.55 17.05 4.72
N THR A 148 -6.67 17.20 4.06
CA THR A 148 -7.87 16.36 4.29
C THR A 148 -7.88 15.26 3.28
N VAL A 149 -7.95 14.02 3.75
CA VAL A 149 -8.03 12.81 2.91
C VAL A 149 -9.31 12.07 3.26
N THR A 150 -10.23 12.03 2.32
CA THR A 150 -11.54 11.38 2.49
C THR A 150 -11.62 10.13 1.63
N ARG A 151 -11.87 8.99 2.26
CA ARG A 151 -12.14 7.73 1.57
C ARG A 151 -13.65 7.56 1.43
N SER A 152 -14.16 7.63 0.23
CA SER A 152 -15.58 7.37 -0.07
C SER A 152 -15.88 5.87 -0.16
N SER A 153 -14.85 5.03 -0.33
CA SER A 153 -14.98 3.59 -0.47
C SER A 153 -13.73 2.89 0.06
N SER A 154 -13.93 1.73 0.67
CA SER A 154 -12.84 0.81 1.05
C SER A 154 -12.61 -0.30 0.03
N MET A 155 -13.22 -0.19 -1.15
CA MET A 155 -13.05 -1.16 -2.22
C MET A 155 -11.62 -1.17 -2.75
N PRO A 156 -11.11 -2.33 -3.20
CA PRO A 156 -9.82 -2.42 -3.85
C PRO A 156 -9.71 -1.46 -5.04
N GLY A 157 -8.58 -0.78 -5.15
CA GLY A 157 -8.32 0.20 -6.21
C GLY A 157 -9.09 1.52 -6.08
N ALA A 158 -9.89 1.72 -5.03
CA ALA A 158 -10.57 2.99 -4.80
C ALA A 158 -9.57 4.09 -4.40
N SER A 159 -9.66 5.25 -5.05
CA SER A 159 -8.88 6.43 -4.72
C SER A 159 -9.49 7.19 -3.54
N ALA A 160 -8.65 7.93 -2.80
CA ALA A 160 -9.14 8.89 -1.82
C ALA A 160 -9.21 10.30 -2.45
N THR A 161 -10.19 11.09 -2.02
CA THR A 161 -10.24 12.51 -2.33
C THR A 161 -9.28 13.25 -1.40
N VAL A 162 -8.39 14.04 -1.99
CA VAL A 162 -7.38 14.80 -1.25
C VAL A 162 -7.64 16.28 -1.44
N GLN A 163 -7.70 17.04 -0.34
CA GLN A 163 -7.93 18.49 -0.33
C GLN A 163 -6.93 19.18 0.57
N VAL A 164 -6.42 20.33 0.13
CA VAL A 164 -5.52 21.17 0.91
C VAL A 164 -6.33 22.32 1.50
N ARG A 165 -6.36 22.42 2.85
CA ARG A 165 -7.13 23.43 3.60
C ARG A 165 -8.65 23.39 3.36
N GLY A 166 -9.18 22.21 2.94
CA GLY A 166 -10.62 22.01 2.73
C GLY A 166 -11.13 22.48 1.36
N VAL A 167 -12.44 22.65 1.26
CA VAL A 167 -13.11 23.08 0.02
C VAL A 167 -12.89 24.58 -0.18
N THR A 168 -12.25 24.97 -1.26
CA THR A 168 -11.91 26.36 -1.57
C THR A 168 -12.83 26.99 -2.62
N THR A 169 -13.51 26.16 -3.42
CA THR A 169 -14.43 26.61 -4.48
C THR A 169 -15.66 25.71 -4.54
N MET A 170 -16.74 26.22 -5.14
CA MET A 170 -17.96 25.43 -5.42
C MET A 170 -17.79 24.48 -6.60
N SER A 171 -16.69 24.56 -7.35
CA SER A 171 -16.37 23.74 -8.51
C SER A 171 -15.37 22.65 -8.12
N ASP A 172 -14.15 22.68 -8.65
CA ASP A 172 -13.11 21.70 -8.38
C ASP A 172 -12.12 22.25 -7.34
N SER A 173 -12.06 21.61 -6.17
CA SER A 173 -11.13 21.90 -5.07
C SER A 173 -9.96 20.94 -5.01
N SER A 174 -9.69 20.20 -6.10
CA SER A 174 -8.55 19.29 -6.18
C SER A 174 -7.23 20.05 -6.27
N PRO A 175 -6.22 19.68 -5.48
CA PRO A 175 -4.90 20.29 -5.56
C PRO A 175 -4.21 19.94 -6.87
N LEU A 176 -3.32 20.82 -7.33
CA LEU A 176 -2.41 20.52 -8.44
C LEU A 176 -1.38 19.47 -8.01
N ILE A 177 -1.27 18.37 -8.74
CA ILE A 177 -0.34 17.28 -8.43
C ILE A 177 0.80 17.30 -9.45
N LEU A 178 2.02 17.37 -8.93
CA LEU A 178 3.23 17.30 -9.76
C LEU A 178 4.14 16.16 -9.29
N VAL A 179 4.63 15.37 -10.24
CA VAL A 179 5.62 14.30 -10.02
C VAL A 179 6.88 14.66 -10.79
N ASP A 180 7.96 14.90 -10.07
CA ASP A 180 9.23 15.39 -10.65
C ASP A 180 9.02 16.55 -11.64
N GLY A 181 8.08 17.46 -11.31
CA GLY A 181 7.69 18.60 -12.13
C GLY A 181 6.70 18.30 -13.26
N MET A 182 6.23 17.06 -13.42
CA MET A 182 5.19 16.69 -14.37
C MET A 182 3.81 16.78 -13.75
N MET A 183 2.85 17.42 -14.40
CA MET A 183 1.46 17.40 -13.98
C MET A 183 0.85 16.03 -14.19
N VAL A 184 0.21 15.49 -13.16
CA VAL A 184 -0.54 14.24 -13.22
C VAL A 184 -1.96 14.43 -12.71
N SER A 185 -2.90 13.63 -13.23
CA SER A 185 -4.32 13.73 -12.87
C SER A 185 -4.67 13.07 -11.55
N SER A 186 -3.84 12.17 -11.04
CA SER A 186 -4.09 11.44 -9.79
C SER A 186 -2.78 11.07 -9.11
N LEU A 187 -2.79 11.11 -7.76
CA LEU A 187 -1.73 10.58 -6.92
C LEU A 187 -1.50 9.07 -7.16
N ASP A 188 -2.56 8.35 -7.48
CA ASP A 188 -2.56 6.90 -7.62
C ASP A 188 -1.95 6.40 -8.93
N ASN A 189 -1.49 7.33 -9.78
CA ASN A 189 -0.70 6.99 -10.96
C ASN A 189 0.74 6.55 -10.64
N ILE A 190 1.16 6.73 -9.37
CA ILE A 190 2.50 6.42 -8.90
C ILE A 190 2.42 5.34 -7.82
N ALA A 191 3.34 4.40 -7.86
CA ALA A 191 3.49 3.44 -6.79
C ALA A 191 4.11 4.13 -5.55
N SER A 192 3.61 3.83 -4.36
CA SER A 192 4.12 4.38 -3.09
C SER A 192 5.60 4.10 -2.88
N GLU A 193 6.08 2.97 -3.40
CA GLU A 193 7.47 2.50 -3.33
C GLU A 193 8.44 3.38 -4.12
N ASP A 194 7.94 4.08 -5.15
CA ASP A 194 8.76 4.97 -5.99
C ASP A 194 8.91 6.38 -5.38
N VAL A 195 8.12 6.68 -4.35
CA VAL A 195 8.11 8.01 -3.72
C VAL A 195 9.28 8.14 -2.76
N GLN A 196 10.07 9.19 -2.93
CA GLN A 196 11.11 9.60 -1.97
C GLN A 196 10.53 10.59 -0.95
N GLN A 197 9.78 11.58 -1.44
CA GLN A 197 9.27 12.66 -0.62
C GLN A 197 7.99 13.23 -1.24
N ILE A 198 7.05 13.64 -0.39
CA ILE A 198 5.89 14.43 -0.79
C ILE A 198 5.93 15.77 -0.06
N THR A 199 5.81 16.83 -0.82
CA THR A 199 5.76 18.20 -0.32
C THR A 199 4.41 18.82 -0.67
N VAL A 200 3.72 19.38 0.32
CA VAL A 200 2.44 20.03 0.14
C VAL A 200 2.58 21.54 0.38
N LEU A 201 2.37 22.31 -0.69
CA LEU A 201 2.34 23.78 -0.64
C LEU A 201 0.91 24.20 -0.33
N LYS A 202 0.73 24.80 0.88
CA LYS A 202 -0.60 25.08 1.41
C LYS A 202 -1.02 26.54 1.25
N ASP A 203 -0.10 27.44 0.98
CA ASP A 203 -0.38 28.86 0.84
C ASP A 203 -0.14 29.38 -0.58
N ALA A 204 -0.78 30.51 -0.90
CA ALA A 204 -0.70 31.14 -2.20
C ALA A 204 0.70 31.65 -2.55
N ALA A 205 1.50 32.03 -1.54
CA ALA A 205 2.86 32.53 -1.79
C ALA A 205 3.77 31.43 -2.33
N SER A 206 3.81 30.27 -1.68
CA SER A 206 4.61 29.11 -2.13
C SER A 206 4.05 28.47 -3.42
N ALA A 207 2.74 28.57 -3.65
CA ALA A 207 2.07 28.00 -4.82
C ALA A 207 2.03 28.93 -6.05
N SER A 208 2.36 30.23 -5.89
CA SER A 208 2.20 31.28 -6.91
C SER A 208 2.91 31.00 -8.24
N ILE A 209 4.07 30.31 -8.20
CA ILE A 209 4.85 29.94 -9.36
C ILE A 209 4.11 28.98 -10.32
N TYR A 210 3.05 28.31 -9.85
CA TYR A 210 2.22 27.40 -10.64
C TYR A 210 0.96 28.06 -11.22
N GLY A 211 0.76 29.37 -10.93
CA GLY A 211 -0.35 30.17 -11.43
C GLY A 211 -1.71 29.76 -10.88
N ALA A 212 -2.78 30.09 -11.63
CA ALA A 212 -4.16 29.88 -11.19
C ALA A 212 -4.53 28.41 -10.88
N ARG A 213 -3.87 27.45 -11.51
CA ARG A 213 -4.10 26.03 -11.26
C ARG A 213 -3.72 25.58 -9.82
N ALA A 214 -2.91 26.36 -9.15
CA ALA A 214 -2.47 26.08 -7.77
C ALA A 214 -3.38 26.70 -6.69
N ALA A 215 -4.52 27.27 -7.06
CA ALA A 215 -5.44 27.94 -6.13
C ALA A 215 -5.93 27.02 -5.00
N ALA A 216 -6.12 25.73 -5.28
CA ALA A 216 -6.49 24.71 -4.31
C ALA A 216 -5.28 24.03 -3.60
N GLY A 217 -4.07 24.60 -3.71
CA GLY A 217 -2.83 24.04 -3.20
C GLY A 217 -2.09 23.18 -4.21
N VAL A 218 -0.87 22.80 -3.86
CA VAL A 218 0.00 21.98 -4.73
C VAL A 218 0.59 20.81 -3.95
N ILE A 219 0.57 19.63 -4.54
CA ILE A 219 1.23 18.43 -4.03
C ILE A 219 2.40 18.11 -4.97
N LEU A 220 3.61 18.21 -4.45
CA LEU A 220 4.84 17.88 -5.16
C LEU A 220 5.33 16.51 -4.70
N ILE A 221 5.51 15.61 -5.65
CA ILE A 221 6.07 14.29 -5.41
C ILE A 221 7.45 14.24 -6.03
N THR A 222 8.44 13.95 -5.21
CA THR A 222 9.80 13.63 -5.67
C THR A 222 9.96 12.12 -5.61
N THR A 223 10.38 11.51 -6.72
CA THR A 223 10.59 10.07 -6.79
C THR A 223 12.02 9.70 -6.43
N LYS A 224 12.22 8.45 -6.05
CA LYS A 224 13.53 7.89 -5.71
C LYS A 224 14.50 8.02 -6.88
N GLU A 225 15.75 8.37 -6.58
CA GLU A 225 16.84 8.48 -7.55
C GLU A 225 17.99 7.56 -7.16
N ALA A 226 18.76 7.15 -8.15
CA ALA A 226 20.02 6.45 -7.91
C ALA A 226 21.10 7.43 -7.43
N THR A 227 21.87 7.00 -6.43
CA THR A 227 23.12 7.62 -6.02
C THR A 227 24.30 6.96 -6.74
N GLU A 228 25.50 7.55 -6.66
CA GLU A 228 26.70 6.87 -7.14
C GLU A 228 26.97 5.63 -6.29
N GLY A 229 27.21 4.49 -6.95
CA GLY A 229 27.45 3.23 -6.28
C GLY A 229 27.33 2.04 -7.22
N GLN A 230 27.57 0.86 -6.69
CA GLN A 230 27.44 -0.41 -7.41
C GLN A 230 25.97 -0.74 -7.67
N LEU A 231 25.74 -1.70 -8.56
CA LEU A 231 24.42 -2.26 -8.81
C LEU A 231 23.83 -2.81 -7.50
N SER A 232 22.64 -2.32 -7.16
CA SER A 232 21.85 -2.81 -6.05
C SER A 232 20.51 -3.32 -6.57
N ILE A 233 20.13 -4.51 -6.13
CA ILE A 233 18.83 -5.12 -6.43
C ILE A 233 18.12 -5.33 -5.11
N GLY A 234 16.91 -4.79 -4.99
CA GLY A 234 16.07 -4.92 -3.81
C GLY A 234 14.75 -5.59 -4.16
N TYR A 235 14.25 -6.44 -3.28
CA TYR A 235 12.93 -7.02 -3.36
C TYR A 235 12.17 -6.75 -2.05
N ASN A 236 10.92 -6.27 -2.18
CA ASN A 236 10.01 -6.10 -1.06
C ASN A 236 8.70 -6.82 -1.36
N GLY A 237 8.34 -7.78 -0.50
CA GLY A 237 7.08 -8.52 -0.56
C GLY A 237 6.21 -8.16 0.64
N GLU A 238 4.92 -7.91 0.40
CA GLU A 238 3.93 -7.59 1.43
C GLU A 238 2.69 -8.45 1.24
N ILE A 239 2.19 -9.02 2.33
CA ILE A 239 0.89 -9.69 2.41
C ILE A 239 0.08 -9.00 3.50
N SER A 240 -1.12 -8.56 3.18
CA SER A 240 -2.05 -7.92 4.11
C SER A 240 -3.36 -8.67 4.14
N LEU A 241 -3.88 -8.93 5.33
CA LEU A 241 -5.22 -9.44 5.56
C LEU A 241 -6.04 -8.31 6.17
N SER A 242 -7.11 -7.92 5.49
CA SER A 242 -8.02 -6.88 5.94
C SER A 242 -9.33 -7.50 6.38
N SER A 243 -9.85 -7.08 7.53
CA SER A 243 -11.17 -7.47 8.00
C SER A 243 -11.95 -6.23 8.39
N PRO A 244 -13.28 -6.26 8.27
CA PRO A 244 -14.11 -5.18 8.77
C PRO A 244 -13.89 -4.98 10.27
N THR A 245 -13.70 -3.75 10.70
CA THR A 245 -13.52 -3.41 12.12
C THR A 245 -14.81 -3.52 12.89
N GLU A 246 -15.93 -3.21 12.24
CA GLU A 246 -17.27 -3.29 12.82
C GLU A 246 -18.30 -3.50 11.69
N PHE A 247 -19.29 -4.34 11.97
CA PHE A 247 -20.50 -4.43 11.17
C PHE A 247 -21.69 -3.84 11.92
N PRO A 248 -22.64 -3.20 11.25
CA PRO A 248 -23.90 -2.84 11.86
C PRO A 248 -24.56 -4.07 12.47
N LYS A 249 -25.17 -3.92 13.63
CA LYS A 249 -26.01 -4.97 14.20
C LYS A 249 -27.28 -5.05 13.38
N PHE A 250 -27.56 -6.21 12.84
CA PHE A 250 -28.77 -6.45 12.03
C PHE A 250 -29.82 -7.16 12.85
N LEU A 251 -31.06 -6.98 12.42
CA LEU A 251 -32.16 -7.76 12.91
C LEU A 251 -32.19 -9.09 12.13
N THR A 252 -31.50 -10.10 12.65
CA THR A 252 -31.42 -11.45 12.04
C THR A 252 -32.48 -12.39 12.59
N ASP A 253 -33.14 -12.03 13.69
CA ASP A 253 -34.21 -12.83 14.29
C ASP A 253 -35.51 -12.63 13.55
N PRO A 254 -36.11 -13.70 12.98
CA PRO A 254 -37.36 -13.65 12.26
C PRO A 254 -38.53 -13.11 13.07
N TYR A 255 -38.64 -13.47 14.36
CA TYR A 255 -39.71 -13.03 15.25
C TYR A 255 -39.75 -11.49 15.34
N HIS A 256 -38.61 -10.89 15.70
CA HIS A 256 -38.54 -9.43 15.81
C HIS A 256 -38.77 -8.75 14.46
N TYR A 257 -38.20 -9.29 13.38
CA TYR A 257 -38.41 -8.72 12.05
C TYR A 257 -39.90 -8.69 11.66
N MET A 258 -40.62 -9.82 11.78
CA MET A 258 -42.00 -9.90 11.37
C MET A 258 -42.92 -9.05 12.28
N THR A 259 -42.66 -9.02 13.58
CA THR A 259 -43.38 -8.17 14.52
C THR A 259 -43.18 -6.69 14.21
N MET A 260 -41.97 -6.23 14.02
CA MET A 260 -41.66 -4.84 13.66
C MET A 260 -42.25 -4.48 12.28
N TYR A 261 -42.20 -5.40 11.33
CA TYR A 261 -42.76 -5.17 10.00
C TYR A 261 -44.32 -5.03 10.05
N ASN A 262 -44.98 -5.83 10.82
CA ASN A 262 -46.39 -5.70 11.07
C ASN A 262 -46.73 -4.35 11.71
N GLU A 263 -46.03 -3.96 12.78
CA GLU A 263 -46.20 -2.69 13.46
C GLU A 263 -45.96 -1.49 12.52
N TRP A 264 -44.87 -1.53 11.75
CA TRP A 264 -44.59 -0.49 10.76
C TRP A 264 -45.69 -0.36 9.71
N SER A 265 -46.09 -1.49 9.13
CA SER A 265 -47.14 -1.52 8.10
C SER A 265 -48.51 -1.05 8.64
N TRP A 266 -48.86 -1.43 9.86
CA TRP A 266 -50.08 -1.01 10.53
C TRP A 266 -50.09 0.49 10.81
N ASN A 267 -48.98 1.05 11.31
CA ASN A 267 -48.82 2.48 11.52
C ASN A 267 -48.90 3.27 10.20
N ASP A 268 -48.23 2.80 9.14
CA ASP A 268 -48.26 3.42 7.82
C ASP A 268 -49.67 3.46 7.20
N ALA A 269 -50.48 2.43 7.50
CA ALA A 269 -51.89 2.35 7.08
C ALA A 269 -52.84 3.21 7.94
N GLY A 270 -52.34 3.92 8.95
CA GLY A 270 -53.16 4.77 9.83
C GLY A 270 -53.88 3.99 10.95
N ASN A 271 -53.29 2.89 11.39
CA ASN A 271 -53.73 2.06 12.51
C ASN A 271 -55.18 1.51 12.39
N PRO A 272 -55.56 0.83 11.28
CA PRO A 272 -56.88 0.27 11.13
C PRO A 272 -57.14 -0.82 12.18
N ALA A 273 -58.33 -0.82 12.77
CA ALA A 273 -58.70 -1.81 13.78
C ALA A 273 -58.64 -3.23 13.20
N GLY A 274 -57.98 -4.16 13.90
CA GLY A 274 -57.77 -5.54 13.47
C GLY A 274 -56.72 -5.72 12.35
N GLY A 275 -55.95 -4.67 12.03
CA GLY A 275 -54.91 -4.69 11.01
C GLY A 275 -53.50 -4.98 11.53
N GLU A 276 -53.32 -5.21 12.83
CA GLU A 276 -52.02 -5.36 13.52
C GLU A 276 -51.18 -6.52 12.98
N PHE A 277 -51.82 -7.56 12.44
CA PHE A 277 -51.17 -8.77 11.91
C PHE A 277 -51.51 -9.01 10.43
N ALA A 278 -51.66 -7.94 9.66
CA ALA A 278 -52.06 -8.02 8.25
C ALA A 278 -51.01 -8.71 7.34
N ASN A 279 -49.75 -8.62 7.67
CA ASN A 279 -48.67 -9.22 6.86
C ASN A 279 -48.25 -10.62 7.37
N TYR A 280 -48.09 -10.75 8.68
CA TYR A 280 -47.71 -12.01 9.33
C TYR A 280 -48.65 -12.26 10.49
N SER A 281 -49.39 -13.40 10.48
CA SER A 281 -50.25 -13.74 11.59
C SER A 281 -49.46 -14.03 12.86
N GLN A 282 -50.04 -13.81 14.05
CA GLN A 282 -49.37 -14.10 15.31
C GLN A 282 -48.94 -15.57 15.41
N ASP A 283 -49.80 -16.49 15.01
CA ASP A 283 -49.50 -17.93 14.97
C ASP A 283 -48.32 -18.26 14.07
N TYR A 284 -48.20 -17.61 12.89
CA TYR A 284 -47.08 -17.78 11.99
C TYR A 284 -45.79 -17.30 12.63
N ILE A 285 -45.81 -16.14 13.29
CA ILE A 285 -44.63 -15.56 13.99
C ILE A 285 -44.19 -16.48 15.13
N ASP A 286 -45.12 -16.90 15.99
CA ASP A 286 -44.79 -17.69 17.18
C ASP A 286 -44.25 -19.09 16.86
N ASN A 287 -44.73 -19.69 15.76
CA ASN A 287 -44.31 -21.01 15.33
C ASN A 287 -43.12 -21.02 14.36
N TYR A 288 -42.67 -19.85 13.89
CA TYR A 288 -41.64 -19.78 12.82
C TYR A 288 -40.36 -20.54 13.15
N ALA A 289 -39.81 -20.33 14.33
CA ALA A 289 -38.55 -20.99 14.75
C ALA A 289 -38.72 -22.51 14.92
N THR A 290 -39.92 -22.97 15.29
CA THR A 290 -40.24 -24.39 15.38
C THR A 290 -40.37 -24.98 14.00
N ASN A 291 -41.11 -24.32 13.10
CA ASN A 291 -41.30 -24.74 11.72
C ASN A 291 -39.95 -24.79 10.94
N ASN A 292 -39.05 -23.84 11.18
CA ASN A 292 -37.70 -23.85 10.59
C ASN A 292 -36.93 -25.15 10.88
N ARG A 293 -37.12 -25.78 12.07
CA ARG A 293 -36.46 -27.05 12.40
C ARG A 293 -36.93 -28.23 11.57
N TYR A 294 -38.20 -28.18 11.11
CA TYR A 294 -38.79 -29.24 10.30
C TYR A 294 -38.64 -28.94 8.79
N ASP A 295 -38.75 -27.68 8.39
CA ASP A 295 -38.65 -27.25 7.01
C ASP A 295 -37.87 -25.92 6.92
N PRO A 296 -36.56 -25.97 6.89
CA PRO A 296 -35.70 -24.77 6.81
C PRO A 296 -35.76 -24.08 5.42
N ILE A 297 -36.36 -24.73 4.42
CA ILE A 297 -36.57 -24.16 3.11
C ILE A 297 -37.79 -23.26 3.08
N GLN A 298 -38.91 -23.76 3.62
CA GLN A 298 -40.17 -23.03 3.72
C GLN A 298 -40.10 -21.89 4.77
N TYR A 299 -39.37 -22.11 5.86
CA TYR A 299 -39.17 -21.15 6.97
C TYR A 299 -37.72 -20.82 7.18
N PRO A 300 -37.05 -20.15 6.22
CA PRO A 300 -35.59 -19.94 6.30
C PRO A 300 -35.22 -18.97 7.42
N ILE A 301 -34.04 -19.24 8.03
CA ILE A 301 -33.28 -18.30 8.85
C ILE A 301 -31.92 -18.13 8.18
N TYR A 302 -31.89 -17.27 7.17
CA TYR A 302 -30.74 -17.14 6.27
C TYR A 302 -29.80 -16.04 6.69
N ASP A 303 -28.53 -16.36 6.80
CA ASP A 303 -27.48 -15.37 7.08
C ASP A 303 -26.94 -14.75 5.80
N TRP A 304 -27.54 -13.62 5.41
CA TRP A 304 -27.15 -12.87 4.24
C TRP A 304 -25.74 -12.30 4.34
N LYS A 305 -25.29 -11.95 5.55
CA LYS A 305 -23.96 -11.41 5.77
C LYS A 305 -22.90 -12.46 5.43
N ASP A 306 -22.99 -13.63 6.03
CA ASP A 306 -22.03 -14.73 5.80
C ASP A 306 -22.10 -15.27 4.36
N ALA A 307 -23.27 -15.20 3.73
CA ALA A 307 -23.44 -15.61 2.34
C ALA A 307 -22.75 -14.64 1.34
N ILE A 308 -22.83 -13.34 1.60
CA ILE A 308 -22.35 -12.29 0.69
C ILE A 308 -20.90 -11.89 1.00
N LEU A 309 -20.56 -11.74 2.29
CA LEU A 309 -19.31 -11.16 2.72
C LEU A 309 -18.29 -12.22 3.16
N SER A 310 -17.05 -11.94 2.91
CA SER A 310 -15.92 -12.69 3.46
C SER A 310 -15.45 -12.00 4.74
N ASN A 311 -15.06 -12.76 5.76
CA ASN A 311 -14.52 -12.19 7.00
C ASN A 311 -13.16 -11.52 6.80
N THR A 312 -12.45 -11.91 5.74
CA THR A 312 -11.14 -11.37 5.40
C THR A 312 -11.02 -11.15 3.90
N ALA A 313 -10.28 -10.12 3.52
CA ALA A 313 -9.83 -9.87 2.17
C ALA A 313 -8.31 -9.84 2.13
N MET A 314 -7.72 -10.53 1.17
CA MET A 314 -6.27 -10.62 1.02
C MET A 314 -5.77 -9.60 0.02
N ARG A 315 -4.64 -8.98 0.34
CA ARG A 315 -3.84 -8.19 -0.59
C ARG A 315 -2.41 -8.67 -0.54
N HIS A 316 -1.81 -8.88 -1.69
CA HIS A 316 -0.36 -9.09 -1.79
C HIS A 316 0.26 -8.12 -2.78
N LYS A 317 1.47 -7.69 -2.47
CA LYS A 317 2.24 -6.74 -3.25
C LYS A 317 3.69 -7.20 -3.32
N HIS A 318 4.26 -7.11 -4.51
CA HIS A 318 5.65 -7.46 -4.80
C HIS A 318 6.31 -6.29 -5.52
N ASN A 319 7.40 -5.80 -4.97
CA ASN A 319 8.17 -4.72 -5.58
C ASN A 319 9.61 -5.17 -5.77
N LEU A 320 10.09 -5.05 -7.00
CA LEU A 320 11.48 -5.27 -7.38
C LEU A 320 12.10 -3.93 -7.77
N THR A 321 13.24 -3.61 -7.18
CA THR A 321 13.99 -2.39 -7.49
C THR A 321 15.38 -2.73 -7.96
N MET A 322 15.88 -1.98 -8.94
CA MET A 322 17.25 -2.05 -9.43
C MET A 322 17.81 -0.63 -9.50
N THR A 323 18.91 -0.41 -8.81
CA THR A 323 19.57 0.89 -8.73
C THR A 323 21.03 0.75 -9.14
N TYR A 324 21.48 1.60 -10.04
CA TYR A 324 22.87 1.66 -10.49
C TYR A 324 23.26 3.12 -10.70
N GLY A 325 24.47 3.50 -10.29
CA GLY A 325 24.95 4.86 -10.52
C GLY A 325 26.46 4.93 -10.64
N ASN A 326 26.92 5.72 -11.61
CA ASN A 326 28.30 6.17 -11.71
C ASN A 326 28.33 7.68 -12.03
N LYS A 327 29.50 8.24 -12.31
CA LYS A 327 29.67 9.67 -12.62
C LYS A 327 28.94 10.14 -13.88
N VAL A 328 28.57 9.22 -14.78
CA VAL A 328 27.95 9.52 -16.08
C VAL A 328 26.47 9.20 -16.08
N ILE A 329 26.07 8.05 -15.52
CA ILE A 329 24.68 7.59 -15.53
C ILE A 329 24.27 7.19 -14.12
N LYS A 330 23.02 7.58 -13.74
CA LYS A 330 22.33 7.13 -12.53
C LYS A 330 20.97 6.60 -12.96
N SER A 331 20.72 5.34 -12.69
CA SER A 331 19.50 4.63 -13.12
C SER A 331 18.81 4.01 -11.91
N HIS A 332 17.51 4.31 -11.75
CA HIS A 332 16.62 3.66 -10.79
C HIS A 332 15.45 3.08 -11.56
N THR A 333 15.25 1.77 -11.45
CA THR A 333 14.15 1.05 -12.07
C THR A 333 13.39 0.27 -11.02
N SER A 334 12.07 0.36 -11.05
CA SER A 334 11.17 -0.38 -10.17
C SER A 334 10.10 -1.11 -10.99
N ALA A 335 9.67 -2.26 -10.48
CA ALA A 335 8.55 -3.02 -10.99
C ALA A 335 7.70 -3.47 -9.81
N THR A 336 6.44 -3.07 -9.77
CA THR A 336 5.50 -3.39 -8.70
C THR A 336 4.32 -4.16 -9.28
N TYR A 337 4.01 -5.29 -8.65
CA TYR A 337 2.78 -6.05 -8.87
C TYR A 337 1.95 -6.04 -7.58
N GLU A 338 0.67 -5.81 -7.69
CA GLU A 338 -0.28 -5.84 -6.57
C GLU A 338 -1.58 -6.50 -7.01
N ASN A 339 -2.11 -7.37 -6.15
CA ASN A 339 -3.47 -7.88 -6.24
C ASN A 339 -4.16 -7.69 -4.89
N ALA A 340 -5.38 -7.17 -4.92
CA ALA A 340 -6.19 -6.89 -3.74
C ALA A 340 -7.63 -7.37 -3.96
N ASP A 341 -8.09 -8.28 -3.10
CA ASP A 341 -9.46 -8.77 -3.09
C ASP A 341 -10.38 -7.86 -2.27
N ALA A 342 -11.66 -7.82 -2.61
CA ALA A 342 -12.69 -7.20 -1.80
C ALA A 342 -13.19 -8.15 -0.70
N ILE A 343 -13.91 -7.59 0.28
CA ILE A 343 -14.59 -8.37 1.32
C ILE A 343 -15.83 -9.10 0.82
N TYR A 344 -16.16 -9.04 -0.46
CA TYR A 344 -17.22 -9.81 -1.10
C TYR A 344 -16.74 -10.41 -2.42
N LYS A 345 -17.39 -11.49 -2.85
CA LYS A 345 -17.00 -12.27 -4.02
C LYS A 345 -17.15 -11.46 -5.32
N GLY A 346 -16.29 -11.75 -6.29
CA GLY A 346 -16.38 -11.19 -7.65
C GLY A 346 -15.81 -9.79 -7.80
N SER A 347 -15.17 -9.22 -6.77
CA SER A 347 -14.48 -7.93 -6.87
C SER A 347 -13.03 -8.04 -6.45
N ASN A 348 -12.13 -7.62 -7.34
CA ASN A 348 -10.70 -7.53 -7.10
C ASN A 348 -10.08 -6.38 -7.90
N HIS A 349 -8.88 -5.99 -7.50
CA HIS A 349 -8.06 -5.01 -8.20
C HIS A 349 -6.65 -5.56 -8.37
N GLU A 350 -6.18 -5.59 -9.60
CA GLU A 350 -4.82 -5.98 -9.96
C GLU A 350 -4.10 -4.80 -10.59
N ARG A 351 -2.83 -4.59 -10.24
CA ARG A 351 -2.02 -3.51 -10.77
C ARG A 351 -0.59 -3.96 -11.03
N ILE A 352 -0.09 -3.60 -12.22
CA ILE A 352 1.31 -3.67 -12.57
C ILE A 352 1.80 -2.25 -12.83
N SER A 353 2.90 -1.86 -12.22
CA SER A 353 3.54 -0.57 -12.42
C SER A 353 5.03 -0.79 -12.67
N ILE A 354 5.55 -0.20 -13.74
CA ILE A 354 6.97 -0.22 -14.05
C ILE A 354 7.42 1.22 -14.23
N ARG A 355 8.50 1.60 -13.58
CA ARG A 355 9.13 2.90 -13.72
C ARG A 355 10.63 2.76 -13.91
N SER A 356 11.20 3.56 -14.79
CA SER A 356 12.64 3.66 -14.97
C SER A 356 13.04 5.13 -15.09
N ARG A 357 13.86 5.61 -14.19
CA ARG A 357 14.40 6.96 -14.17
C ARG A 357 15.91 6.91 -14.38
N ASN A 358 16.36 7.60 -15.42
CA ASN A 358 17.74 7.61 -15.84
C ASN A 358 18.24 9.06 -15.94
N ASN A 359 19.21 9.42 -15.13
CA ASN A 359 19.90 10.71 -15.15
C ASN A 359 21.26 10.54 -15.82
N LEU A 360 21.56 11.38 -16.79
CA LEU A 360 22.75 11.32 -17.65
C LEU A 360 23.56 12.62 -17.51
N LYS A 361 24.82 12.52 -17.13
CA LYS A 361 25.76 13.62 -17.20
C LYS A 361 26.53 13.50 -18.51
N ILE A 362 26.15 14.28 -19.52
CA ILE A 362 26.74 14.23 -20.87
C ILE A 362 28.08 14.97 -20.86
N SER A 363 28.14 16.12 -20.17
CA SER A 363 29.34 16.90 -19.92
C SER A 363 29.18 17.73 -18.64
N ASP A 364 30.18 18.51 -18.26
CA ASP A 364 30.07 19.41 -17.09
C ASP A 364 29.04 20.53 -17.29
N LYS A 365 28.68 20.83 -18.53
CA LYS A 365 27.68 21.84 -18.88
C LYS A 365 26.35 21.28 -19.35
N LEU A 366 26.30 20.00 -19.70
CA LEU A 366 25.12 19.38 -20.31
C LEU A 366 24.73 18.11 -19.55
N SER A 367 23.48 18.06 -19.08
CA SER A 367 22.89 16.88 -18.44
C SER A 367 21.49 16.62 -19.03
N GLY A 368 21.07 15.38 -18.97
CA GLY A 368 19.74 14.97 -19.41
C GLY A 368 19.11 13.98 -18.44
N SER A 369 17.80 13.84 -18.52
CA SER A 369 17.10 12.74 -17.83
C SER A 369 16.03 12.16 -18.74
N ILE A 370 15.84 10.85 -18.60
CA ILE A 370 14.77 10.08 -19.23
C ILE A 370 14.05 9.35 -18.10
N ASP A 371 12.77 9.66 -17.93
CA ASP A 371 11.90 8.98 -16.97
C ASP A 371 10.73 8.36 -17.78
N PHE A 372 10.51 7.07 -17.59
CA PHE A 372 9.47 6.32 -18.25
C PHE A 372 8.68 5.54 -17.22
N SER A 373 7.35 5.65 -17.25
CA SER A 373 6.47 4.88 -16.39
C SER A 373 5.30 4.28 -17.15
N VAL A 374 4.97 3.05 -16.82
CA VAL A 374 3.80 2.33 -17.30
C VAL A 374 3.01 1.84 -16.10
N ARG A 375 1.72 2.10 -16.11
CA ARG A 375 0.76 1.55 -15.15
C ARG A 375 -0.34 0.84 -15.92
N TYR A 376 -0.51 -0.44 -15.63
CA TYR A 376 -1.61 -1.27 -16.08
C TYR A 376 -2.42 -1.67 -14.85
N ALA A 377 -3.72 -1.41 -14.85
CA ALA A 377 -4.57 -1.85 -13.75
C ALA A 377 -5.87 -2.43 -14.28
N THR A 378 -6.32 -3.52 -13.68
CA THR A 378 -7.61 -4.13 -13.91
C THR A 378 -8.42 -4.09 -12.63
N LYS A 379 -9.69 -3.76 -12.76
CA LYS A 379 -10.67 -3.86 -11.69
C LYS A 379 -11.83 -4.68 -12.19
N ASN A 380 -12.13 -5.76 -11.50
CA ASN A 380 -13.31 -6.55 -11.71
C ASN A 380 -14.31 -6.21 -10.61
N ASP A 381 -15.54 -5.98 -10.98
CA ASP A 381 -16.67 -5.77 -10.08
C ASP A 381 -17.85 -6.65 -10.54
N PRO A 382 -18.71 -7.11 -9.64
CA PRO A 382 -19.97 -7.74 -10.04
C PRO A 382 -20.88 -6.70 -10.69
N THR A 383 -21.77 -7.15 -11.55
CA THR A 383 -22.76 -6.27 -12.25
C THR A 383 -23.91 -5.84 -11.36
N SER A 384 -24.00 -6.38 -10.16
CA SER A 384 -25.03 -6.10 -9.18
C SER A 384 -24.71 -4.89 -8.31
N GLY A 385 -25.76 -4.24 -7.81
CA GLY A 385 -25.78 -3.03 -7.01
C GLY A 385 -24.84 -2.96 -5.82
N SER A 386 -25.31 -3.00 -4.58
CA SER A 386 -24.51 -2.79 -3.38
C SER A 386 -24.47 -4.06 -2.51
N PRO A 387 -23.50 -4.97 -2.69
CA PRO A 387 -23.42 -6.21 -1.91
C PRO A 387 -23.37 -5.98 -0.40
N ILE A 388 -22.61 -5.00 0.05
CA ILE A 388 -22.52 -4.64 1.47
C ILE A 388 -23.91 -4.22 2.00
N ARG A 389 -24.63 -3.38 1.24
CA ARG A 389 -25.98 -2.98 1.65
C ARG A 389 -26.94 -4.17 1.72
N ALA A 390 -26.89 -5.08 0.74
CA ALA A 390 -27.71 -6.27 0.73
C ALA A 390 -27.44 -7.18 1.93
N ALA A 391 -26.19 -7.33 2.33
CA ALA A 391 -25.79 -8.15 3.46
C ALA A 391 -26.45 -7.74 4.79
N TYR A 392 -26.80 -6.45 4.97
CA TYR A 392 -27.45 -5.98 6.20
C TYR A 392 -28.90 -5.52 6.03
N MET A 393 -29.41 -5.39 4.80
CA MET A 393 -30.79 -4.98 4.57
C MET A 393 -31.73 -6.13 4.27
N TYR A 394 -31.22 -7.28 3.87
CA TYR A 394 -32.09 -8.40 3.53
C TYR A 394 -32.51 -9.16 4.79
N PRO A 395 -33.83 -9.32 4.98
CA PRO A 395 -34.34 -10.09 6.12
C PRO A 395 -33.97 -11.56 6.05
N SER A 396 -33.75 -12.17 7.20
CA SER A 396 -33.36 -13.58 7.33
C SER A 396 -34.43 -14.56 6.87
N ILE A 397 -35.68 -14.12 6.80
CA ILE A 397 -36.81 -14.93 6.33
C ILE A 397 -36.83 -15.17 4.82
N TYR A 398 -35.90 -14.63 4.07
CA TYR A 398 -35.78 -14.86 2.64
C TYR A 398 -34.53 -15.69 2.34
N LEU A 399 -34.70 -16.73 1.52
CA LEU A 399 -33.63 -17.64 1.15
C LEU A 399 -32.81 -17.08 -0.01
N GLY A 400 -31.49 -17.02 0.15
CA GLY A 400 -30.58 -16.61 -0.91
C GLY A 400 -30.22 -17.73 -1.87
N LEU A 401 -29.86 -18.88 -1.33
CA LEU A 401 -29.55 -20.11 -2.06
C LEU A 401 -30.28 -21.29 -1.40
N TYR A 402 -30.76 -22.21 -2.21
CA TYR A 402 -31.21 -23.51 -1.77
C TYR A 402 -30.01 -24.43 -1.41
N PRO A 403 -30.22 -25.48 -0.61
CA PRO A 403 -29.17 -26.43 -0.27
C PRO A 403 -28.45 -27.09 -1.46
N ASP A 404 -29.14 -27.21 -2.59
CA ASP A 404 -28.61 -27.76 -3.84
C ASP A 404 -27.86 -26.74 -4.69
N GLY A 405 -27.73 -25.48 -4.21
CA GLY A 405 -27.01 -24.39 -4.87
C GLY A 405 -27.83 -23.58 -5.85
N ARG A 406 -29.08 -23.95 -6.10
CA ARG A 406 -30.02 -23.12 -6.90
C ARG A 406 -30.30 -21.78 -6.22
N VAL A 407 -30.49 -20.76 -7.04
CA VAL A 407 -30.72 -19.39 -6.57
C VAL A 407 -32.16 -19.24 -6.09
N GLY A 408 -32.33 -18.86 -4.82
CA GLY A 408 -33.63 -18.54 -4.24
C GLY A 408 -34.15 -17.17 -4.68
N PRO A 409 -35.45 -16.87 -4.40
CA PRO A 409 -36.09 -15.64 -4.85
C PRO A 409 -35.53 -14.36 -4.19
N GLY A 410 -34.75 -14.49 -3.14
CA GLY A 410 -34.24 -13.32 -2.39
C GLY A 410 -35.40 -12.55 -1.73
N LYS A 411 -35.22 -11.24 -1.56
CA LYS A 411 -36.27 -10.38 -1.03
C LYS A 411 -37.41 -10.24 -2.04
N ASP A 412 -38.64 -10.37 -1.57
CA ASP A 412 -39.90 -10.07 -2.28
C ASP A 412 -40.19 -10.94 -3.52
N GLY A 413 -39.57 -12.12 -3.65
CA GLY A 413 -39.78 -12.97 -4.81
C GLY A 413 -39.35 -12.34 -6.15
N SER A 414 -38.69 -11.19 -6.11
CA SER A 414 -38.26 -10.47 -7.29
C SER A 414 -36.77 -10.74 -7.59
N LEU A 415 -36.34 -10.38 -8.78
CA LEU A 415 -34.97 -10.55 -9.31
C LEU A 415 -33.86 -9.80 -8.50
N SER A 416 -34.15 -9.43 -7.26
CA SER A 416 -33.24 -8.62 -6.41
C SER A 416 -32.30 -9.44 -5.53
N ASN A 417 -32.12 -10.73 -5.83
CA ASN A 417 -31.15 -11.55 -5.09
C ASN A 417 -29.70 -11.13 -5.42
N THR A 418 -29.12 -10.28 -4.57
CA THR A 418 -27.76 -9.79 -4.74
C THR A 418 -26.71 -10.91 -4.71
N LEU A 419 -26.94 -11.98 -3.93
CA LEU A 419 -26.02 -13.11 -3.88
C LEU A 419 -26.00 -13.84 -5.24
N ALA A 420 -27.15 -14.01 -5.87
CA ALA A 420 -27.27 -14.56 -7.22
C ALA A 420 -26.48 -13.72 -8.23
N ALA A 421 -26.64 -12.41 -8.16
CA ALA A 421 -25.94 -11.49 -9.04
C ALA A 421 -24.41 -11.50 -8.80
N LEU A 422 -23.94 -11.72 -7.57
CA LEU A 422 -22.52 -11.89 -7.25
C LEU A 422 -21.95 -13.19 -7.81
N LEU A 423 -22.73 -14.27 -7.79
CA LEU A 423 -22.26 -15.60 -8.21
C LEU A 423 -22.39 -15.79 -9.74
N GLU A 424 -23.47 -15.35 -10.33
CA GLU A 424 -23.86 -15.70 -11.71
C GLU A 424 -24.19 -14.49 -12.60
N GLY A 425 -24.35 -13.29 -12.03
CA GLY A 425 -24.85 -12.11 -12.76
C GLY A 425 -23.91 -11.52 -13.80
N GLY A 426 -22.70 -12.06 -13.91
CA GLY A 426 -21.67 -11.56 -14.84
C GLY A 426 -20.70 -10.62 -14.15
N GLU A 427 -19.90 -9.93 -14.96
CA GLU A 427 -18.79 -9.07 -14.47
C GLU A 427 -18.75 -7.73 -15.18
N LYS A 428 -18.27 -6.73 -14.47
CA LYS A 428 -17.84 -5.44 -15.01
C LYS A 428 -16.34 -5.32 -14.86
N LYS A 429 -15.62 -5.45 -15.97
CA LYS A 429 -14.18 -5.32 -16.02
C LYS A 429 -13.78 -3.93 -16.49
N THR A 430 -13.01 -3.23 -15.67
CA THR A 430 -12.38 -1.95 -16.01
C THR A 430 -10.89 -2.16 -16.18
N VAL A 431 -10.35 -1.82 -17.34
CA VAL A 431 -8.92 -1.85 -17.64
C VAL A 431 -8.45 -0.43 -17.83
N SER A 432 -7.48 0.00 -17.05
CA SER A 432 -6.85 1.32 -17.18
C SER A 432 -5.35 1.18 -17.43
N ASN A 433 -4.89 1.85 -18.50
CA ASN A 433 -3.49 1.94 -18.87
C ASN A 433 -3.06 3.40 -18.80
N THR A 434 -1.88 3.65 -18.25
CA THR A 434 -1.27 4.97 -18.29
C THR A 434 0.22 4.78 -18.61
N MET A 435 0.67 5.49 -19.63
CA MET A 435 2.08 5.55 -20.02
C MET A 435 2.53 7.00 -19.98
N THR A 436 3.59 7.27 -19.27
CA THR A 436 4.17 8.62 -19.16
C THR A 436 5.66 8.55 -19.46
N GLY A 437 6.11 9.41 -20.38
CA GLY A 437 7.52 9.64 -20.62
C GLY A 437 7.89 11.06 -20.19
N LYS A 438 9.08 11.28 -19.67
CA LYS A 438 9.67 12.61 -19.49
C LYS A 438 11.08 12.60 -20.05
N PHE A 439 11.33 13.55 -20.91
CA PHE A 439 12.65 13.84 -21.46
C PHE A 439 13.04 15.23 -21.02
N SER A 440 14.15 15.34 -20.33
CA SER A 440 14.66 16.60 -19.82
C SER A 440 16.08 16.81 -20.30
N LEU A 441 16.38 18.02 -20.76
CA LEU A 441 17.73 18.44 -21.16
C LEU A 441 18.05 19.75 -20.43
N SER A 442 19.15 19.77 -19.68
CA SER A 442 19.61 20.94 -18.92
C SER A 442 20.99 21.35 -19.39
N TYR A 443 21.12 22.61 -19.80
CA TYR A 443 22.38 23.21 -20.25
C TYR A 443 22.79 24.36 -19.32
N LYS A 444 24.04 24.32 -18.83
CA LYS A 444 24.65 25.32 -17.97
C LYS A 444 25.75 26.07 -18.72
N PRO A 445 25.42 27.11 -19.51
CA PRO A 445 26.43 27.89 -20.22
C PRO A 445 27.45 28.56 -19.30
N ILE A 446 26.98 29.12 -18.19
CA ILE A 446 27.78 29.76 -17.15
C ILE A 446 27.32 29.30 -15.76
N LYS A 447 28.09 29.59 -14.70
CA LYS A 447 27.92 29.03 -13.34
C LYS A 447 26.49 29.23 -12.79
N ASP A 448 25.88 30.38 -12.98
CA ASP A 448 24.61 30.76 -12.33
C ASP A 448 23.42 30.74 -13.30
N LEU A 449 23.56 30.26 -14.52
CA LEU A 449 22.50 30.15 -15.52
C LEU A 449 22.29 28.68 -15.92
N THR A 450 21.06 28.19 -15.73
CA THR A 450 20.64 26.86 -16.22
C THR A 450 19.44 27.02 -17.14
N LEU A 451 19.57 26.51 -18.34
CA LEU A 451 18.46 26.41 -19.31
C LEU A 451 17.97 24.96 -19.32
N THR A 452 16.68 24.75 -19.09
CA THR A 452 16.10 23.41 -19.05
C THR A 452 14.92 23.33 -20.01
N ALA A 453 14.95 22.32 -20.88
CA ALA A 453 13.83 21.94 -21.74
C ALA A 453 13.25 20.61 -21.28
N ASN A 454 11.92 20.53 -21.16
CA ASN A 454 11.19 19.32 -20.78
C ASN A 454 10.14 18.97 -21.82
N LEU A 455 10.04 17.68 -22.16
CA LEU A 455 8.98 17.10 -22.98
C LEU A 455 8.36 15.95 -22.19
N THR A 456 7.03 15.99 -21.99
CA THR A 456 6.34 15.01 -21.15
C THR A 456 5.10 14.48 -21.87
N PRO A 457 5.23 13.51 -22.78
CA PRO A 457 4.09 12.82 -23.36
C PRO A 457 3.43 11.90 -22.32
N THR A 458 2.11 11.95 -22.26
CA THR A 458 1.30 11.03 -21.45
C THR A 458 0.16 10.49 -22.30
N VAL A 459 -0.03 9.18 -22.26
CA VAL A 459 -1.14 8.49 -22.91
C VAL A 459 -1.87 7.68 -21.85
N GLY A 460 -3.17 7.90 -21.72
CA GLY A 460 -4.04 7.15 -20.80
C GLY A 460 -5.23 6.58 -21.56
N THR A 461 -5.58 5.33 -21.30
CA THR A 461 -6.77 4.67 -21.82
C THR A 461 -7.52 4.00 -20.70
N VAL A 462 -8.85 4.09 -20.74
CA VAL A 462 -9.75 3.34 -19.87
C VAL A 462 -10.73 2.59 -20.76
N SER A 463 -10.80 1.27 -20.57
CA SER A 463 -11.76 0.40 -21.24
C SER A 463 -12.65 -0.25 -20.20
N ILE A 464 -13.95 -0.11 -20.37
CA ILE A 464 -14.94 -0.71 -19.50
C ILE A 464 -15.74 -1.72 -20.32
N LYS A 465 -15.73 -2.97 -19.88
CA LYS A 465 -16.56 -4.04 -20.45
C LYS A 465 -17.47 -4.57 -19.36
N GLU A 466 -18.75 -4.48 -19.57
CA GLU A 466 -19.78 -5.00 -18.68
C GLU A 466 -20.53 -6.12 -19.41
N MET A 467 -20.61 -7.29 -18.78
CA MET A 467 -21.35 -8.43 -19.26
C MET A 467 -22.35 -8.84 -18.19
N LYS A 468 -23.63 -8.61 -18.46
CA LYS A 468 -24.74 -9.08 -17.59
C LYS A 468 -25.24 -10.41 -18.10
N LYS A 469 -25.44 -11.34 -17.18
CA LYS A 469 -26.03 -12.64 -17.45
C LYS A 469 -27.45 -12.67 -16.88
N ALA A 470 -28.38 -13.32 -17.58
CA ALA A 470 -29.67 -13.69 -17.00
C ALA A 470 -29.42 -14.77 -15.92
N ILE A 471 -30.08 -14.61 -14.79
CA ILE A 471 -29.94 -15.53 -13.66
C ILE A 471 -31.30 -16.21 -13.50
N PRO A 472 -31.39 -17.56 -13.59
CA PRO A 472 -32.60 -18.26 -13.26
C PRO A 472 -32.83 -18.19 -11.75
N VAL A 473 -34.02 -17.81 -11.34
CA VAL A 473 -34.45 -17.79 -9.94
C VAL A 473 -35.54 -18.82 -9.76
N TYR A 474 -35.43 -19.63 -8.73
CA TYR A 474 -36.32 -20.72 -8.44
C TYR A 474 -37.17 -20.39 -7.22
N ASP A 475 -38.46 -20.65 -7.31
CA ASP A 475 -39.39 -20.64 -6.17
C ASP A 475 -39.67 -22.06 -5.68
N LEU A 476 -40.38 -22.18 -4.54
CA LEU A 476 -40.70 -23.45 -3.94
C LEU A 476 -41.55 -24.37 -4.85
N SER A 477 -42.33 -23.77 -5.74
CA SER A 477 -43.22 -24.55 -6.64
C SER A 477 -42.42 -25.36 -7.68
N LEU A 478 -41.26 -24.87 -8.07
CA LEU A 478 -40.37 -25.54 -9.04
C LEU A 478 -39.46 -26.58 -8.41
N ILE A 479 -39.25 -26.55 -7.09
CA ILE A 479 -38.45 -27.56 -6.38
C ILE A 479 -39.16 -28.89 -6.29
N HIS A 480 -40.47 -28.86 -6.14
CA HIS A 480 -41.34 -30.06 -6.04
C HIS A 480 -41.62 -30.78 -7.38
N ILE A 481 -41.21 -30.19 -8.51
CA ILE A 481 -41.41 -30.79 -9.85
C ILE A 481 -40.24 -31.67 -10.28
N SER A 482 -39.10 -31.63 -9.56
CA SER A 482 -37.84 -32.35 -9.90
C SER A 482 -37.60 -33.62 -9.08
N GLU A 483 -38.55 -34.09 -8.27
CA GLU A 483 -38.62 -35.44 -7.73
C GLU A 483 -39.62 -36.29 -8.56
#